data_7d37a5c14e869f0178ddfaa699521b64
#
_entry.id   7d37a5c14e869f0178ddfaa699521b64
#
_cell.length_a   1.000
_cell.length_b   1.000
_cell.length_c   1.000
_cell.angle_alpha   90.00
_cell.angle_beta   90.00
_cell.angle_gamma   90.00
#
_symmetry.space_group_name_H-M   'P 1'
#
loop_
_entity.id
_entity.type
_entity.pdbx_description
1 polymer ?
#
loop_
_entity_poly.entity_id
_entity_poly.type
_entity_poly.pdbx_seq_one_letter_code
_entity_poly.pdbx_strand_id
1 'polypeptide(L)'
;VLASIEDRRHVYARGHGGHCGEMSDTTKVTVQRSIPAPVDAVFDVLSNPNRHQALDGSGFVRSVDHADRIQKVGDVFTMNMEGPHMGGEYKTDNHVTGYAKDKLLAWQTAPAGTEPPGWEWLWELESQGPNETLVRHTYDWSKVTDKKLLEKVKFPLVTEDQLSDTLAKLATEVAG
;
A
#
# COMPACT_ATOMS: atom_id res chain seq x y z
N VAL A 1 2.35 -64.10 3.69
CA VAL A 1 3.49 -63.27 4.14
C VAL A 1 2.98 -61.90 4.36
N LEU A 2 2.82 -61.58 5.64
CA LEU A 2 2.36 -60.27 6.17
C LEU A 2 3.54 -59.26 6.09
N ALA A 3 3.32 -58.12 5.50
CA ALA A 3 4.20 -56.99 5.65
C ALA A 3 3.41 -55.88 6.36
N SER A 4 3.87 -55.55 7.55
CA SER A 4 3.35 -54.56 8.45
C SER A 4 3.55 -53.17 7.87
N ILE A 5 2.47 -52.36 7.88
CA ILE A 5 2.53 -50.94 7.60
C ILE A 5 2.79 -50.25 8.95
N GLU A 6 3.98 -49.74 9.14
CA GLU A 6 4.30 -48.88 10.28
C GLU A 6 3.73 -47.48 10.02
N ASP A 7 2.76 -47.17 10.82
CA ASP A 7 2.17 -45.83 10.99
C ASP A 7 3.22 -44.88 11.63
N ARG A 8 3.89 -44.10 10.81
CA ARG A 8 4.71 -43.00 11.32
C ARG A 8 3.85 -41.76 11.60
N ARG A 9 3.27 -41.76 12.78
CA ARG A 9 2.73 -40.55 13.35
C ARG A 9 3.87 -39.57 13.59
N HIS A 10 3.96 -38.55 12.75
CA HIS A 10 4.75 -37.38 13.06
C HIS A 10 4.10 -36.66 14.23
N VAL A 11 4.68 -36.83 15.39
CA VAL A 11 4.42 -36.01 16.55
C VAL A 11 4.97 -34.63 16.24
N TYR A 12 4.12 -33.71 15.88
CA TYR A 12 4.47 -32.30 15.92
C TYR A 12 4.71 -31.91 17.38
N ALA A 13 5.95 -31.82 17.76
CA ALA A 13 6.35 -31.17 18.97
C ALA A 13 5.88 -29.72 18.88
N ARG A 14 4.88 -29.38 19.66
CA ARG A 14 4.52 -27.98 19.95
C ARG A 14 5.70 -27.38 20.68
N GLY A 15 6.61 -26.79 19.95
CA GLY A 15 7.54 -25.86 20.50
C GLY A 15 6.79 -24.66 21.04
N HIS A 16 6.70 -24.57 22.33
CA HIS A 16 6.33 -23.33 23.00
C HIS A 16 7.52 -22.38 22.82
N GLY A 17 7.66 -21.86 21.61
CA GLY A 17 8.48 -20.69 21.37
C GLY A 17 7.72 -19.50 21.91
N GLY A 18 8.04 -19.10 23.10
CA GLY A 18 7.55 -17.84 23.63
C GLY A 18 7.93 -16.74 22.66
N HIS A 19 6.97 -16.10 22.02
CA HIS A 19 7.16 -14.84 21.33
C HIS A 19 7.36 -13.74 22.38
N CYS A 20 8.47 -13.84 23.10
CA CYS A 20 8.93 -12.75 23.92
C CYS A 20 9.57 -11.69 23.02
N GLY A 21 8.81 -10.61 22.70
CA GLY A 21 9.42 -9.36 22.33
C GLY A 21 10.22 -9.35 21.03
N GLU A 22 9.85 -10.18 20.05
CA GLU A 22 10.24 -9.85 18.70
C GLU A 22 9.49 -8.58 18.33
N MET A 23 10.19 -7.46 18.50
CA MET A 23 9.90 -6.25 17.76
C MET A 23 9.79 -6.73 16.33
N SER A 24 8.58 -6.76 15.84
CA SER A 24 8.30 -7.22 14.49
C SER A 24 9.23 -6.50 13.54
N ASP A 25 10.16 -7.21 12.90
CA ASP A 25 11.00 -6.69 11.82
C ASP A 25 10.18 -6.34 10.59
N THR A 26 8.87 -6.28 10.75
CA THR A 26 7.93 -5.92 9.70
C THR A 26 8.13 -4.46 9.33
N THR A 27 8.53 -4.24 8.10
CA THR A 27 8.75 -2.92 7.51
C THR A 27 7.80 -2.64 6.36
N LYS A 28 6.83 -3.52 6.15
CA LYS A 28 5.80 -3.38 5.13
C LYS A 28 4.52 -4.12 5.50
N VAL A 29 3.41 -3.64 4.96
CA VAL A 29 2.10 -4.29 5.03
C VAL A 29 1.56 -4.39 3.62
N THR A 30 1.09 -5.58 3.25
CA THR A 30 0.46 -5.84 1.95
C THR A 30 -0.96 -6.33 2.15
N VAL A 31 -1.90 -5.72 1.47
CA VAL A 31 -3.29 -6.17 1.37
C VAL A 31 -3.63 -6.47 -0.06
N GLN A 32 -4.61 -7.34 -0.29
CA GLN A 32 -5.05 -7.66 -1.64
C GLN A 32 -6.56 -7.84 -1.71
N ARG A 33 -7.10 -7.61 -2.90
CA ARG A 33 -8.52 -7.78 -3.19
C ARG A 33 -8.72 -8.06 -4.66
N SER A 34 -9.63 -8.98 -4.97
CA SER A 34 -10.13 -9.18 -6.32
C SER A 34 -11.23 -8.16 -6.60
N ILE A 35 -11.10 -7.42 -7.70
CA ILE A 35 -12.05 -6.38 -8.11
C ILE A 35 -12.71 -6.82 -9.42
N PRO A 36 -14.06 -6.83 -9.50
CA PRO A 36 -14.78 -7.26 -10.70
C PRO A 36 -14.78 -6.15 -11.77
N ALA A 37 -13.61 -5.86 -12.32
CA ALA A 37 -13.41 -4.87 -13.37
C ALA A 37 -12.15 -5.20 -14.19
N PRO A 38 -12.08 -4.73 -15.45
CA PRO A 38 -10.90 -4.89 -16.28
C PRO A 38 -9.69 -4.18 -15.68
N VAL A 39 -8.50 -4.69 -15.92
CA VAL A 39 -7.26 -4.13 -15.37
C VAL A 39 -7.01 -2.69 -15.81
N ASP A 40 -7.37 -2.33 -17.04
CA ASP A 40 -7.24 -0.97 -17.55
C ASP A 40 -8.19 0.01 -16.83
N ALA A 41 -9.38 -0.41 -16.45
CA ALA A 41 -10.31 0.41 -15.68
C ALA A 41 -9.79 0.68 -14.26
N VAL A 42 -9.20 -0.32 -13.63
CA VAL A 42 -8.58 -0.17 -12.30
C VAL A 42 -7.38 0.78 -12.40
N PHE A 43 -6.52 0.57 -13.37
CA PHE A 43 -5.33 1.41 -13.56
C PHE A 43 -5.69 2.86 -13.91
N ASP A 44 -6.76 3.08 -14.65
CA ASP A 44 -7.27 4.42 -14.98
C ASP A 44 -7.60 5.23 -13.72
N VAL A 45 -8.25 4.61 -12.76
CA VAL A 45 -8.55 5.24 -11.46
C VAL A 45 -7.26 5.52 -10.67
N LEU A 46 -6.37 4.53 -10.54
CA LEU A 46 -5.14 4.66 -9.75
C LEU A 46 -4.17 5.69 -10.32
N SER A 47 -4.08 5.81 -11.64
CA SER A 47 -3.16 6.74 -12.29
C SER A 47 -3.69 8.18 -12.37
N ASN A 48 -4.90 8.42 -11.87
CA ASN A 48 -5.49 9.75 -11.81
C ASN A 48 -5.52 10.27 -10.37
N PRO A 49 -4.58 11.16 -9.97
CA PRO A 49 -4.54 11.69 -8.60
C PRO A 49 -5.81 12.40 -8.15
N ASN A 50 -6.60 12.92 -9.08
CA ASN A 50 -7.91 13.52 -8.77
C ASN A 50 -8.92 12.53 -8.19
N ARG A 51 -8.67 11.23 -8.33
CA ARG A 51 -9.51 10.17 -7.76
C ARG A 51 -9.00 9.65 -6.41
N HIS A 52 -7.79 10.05 -5.97
CA HIS A 52 -7.15 9.48 -4.79
C HIS A 52 -7.87 9.81 -3.47
N GLN A 53 -8.49 10.97 -3.35
CA GLN A 53 -9.26 11.29 -2.15
C GLN A 53 -10.40 10.28 -1.92
N ALA A 54 -11.07 9.88 -2.97
CA ALA A 54 -12.15 8.89 -2.90
C ALA A 54 -11.67 7.50 -2.51
N LEU A 55 -10.38 7.19 -2.72
CA LEU A 55 -9.78 5.89 -2.41
C LEU A 55 -9.19 5.82 -1.00
N ASP A 56 -8.86 6.95 -0.40
CA ASP A 56 -8.09 6.98 0.83
C ASP A 56 -8.87 6.46 2.03
N GLY A 57 -8.45 5.33 2.57
CA GLY A 57 -8.98 4.74 3.80
C GLY A 57 -8.36 5.29 5.09
N SER A 58 -7.27 6.07 4.99
CA SER A 58 -6.61 6.67 6.16
C SER A 58 -7.29 7.95 6.65
N GLY A 59 -7.99 8.64 5.76
CA GLY A 59 -8.59 9.95 6.03
C GLY A 59 -7.60 11.11 5.98
N PHE A 60 -6.34 10.88 5.64
CA PHE A 60 -5.32 11.93 5.57
C PHE A 60 -5.39 12.76 4.29
N VAL A 61 -5.80 12.17 3.18
CA VAL A 61 -5.90 12.84 1.88
C VAL A 61 -7.19 13.64 1.81
N ARG A 62 -7.09 14.94 1.62
CA ARG A 62 -8.24 15.86 1.59
C ARG A 62 -8.62 16.33 0.19
N SER A 63 -7.62 16.66 -0.64
CA SER A 63 -7.85 17.09 -2.01
C SER A 63 -6.55 17.07 -2.81
N VAL A 64 -6.68 17.25 -4.12
CA VAL A 64 -5.54 17.49 -5.00
C VAL A 64 -5.19 18.98 -4.96
N ASP A 65 -3.91 19.28 -4.74
CA ASP A 65 -3.40 20.66 -4.89
C ASP A 65 -2.93 20.90 -6.32
N HIS A 66 -2.04 20.03 -6.81
CA HIS A 66 -1.54 20.08 -8.17
C HIS A 66 -1.25 18.67 -8.67
N ALA A 67 -1.93 18.26 -9.73
CA ALA A 67 -1.67 16.95 -10.33
C ALA A 67 -2.21 16.85 -11.75
N ASP A 68 -1.38 16.28 -12.61
CA ASP A 68 -1.78 15.70 -13.87
C ASP A 68 -1.92 14.18 -13.71
N ARG A 69 -2.49 13.50 -14.71
CA ARG A 69 -2.47 12.04 -14.73
C ARG A 69 -1.03 11.51 -14.69
N ILE A 70 -0.80 10.49 -13.88
CA ILE A 70 0.52 9.84 -13.78
C ILE A 70 0.78 9.09 -15.09
N GLN A 71 1.94 9.33 -15.70
CA GLN A 71 2.32 8.76 -16.99
C GLN A 71 3.68 8.07 -16.98
N LYS A 72 4.54 8.37 -15.99
CA LYS A 72 5.91 7.86 -15.95
C LYS A 72 6.54 8.01 -14.57
N VAL A 73 7.63 7.28 -14.37
CA VAL A 73 8.54 7.49 -13.24
C VAL A 73 9.11 8.91 -13.30
N GLY A 74 9.16 9.57 -12.16
CA GLY A 74 9.61 10.95 -12.04
C GLY A 74 8.50 11.98 -12.03
N ASP A 75 7.26 11.60 -12.38
CA ASP A 75 6.11 12.46 -12.19
C ASP A 75 5.91 12.76 -10.70
N VAL A 76 5.46 13.98 -10.41
CA VAL A 76 5.17 14.42 -9.05
C VAL A 76 3.76 14.98 -8.99
N PHE A 77 3.01 14.56 -7.98
CA PHE A 77 1.71 15.14 -7.71
C PHE A 77 1.61 15.56 -6.25
N THR A 78 0.96 16.69 -6.01
CA THR A 78 0.85 17.31 -4.69
C THR A 78 -0.56 17.20 -4.15
N MET A 79 -0.67 16.71 -2.92
CA MET A 79 -1.94 16.53 -2.21
C MET A 79 -2.04 17.46 -1.01
N ASN A 80 -3.24 17.97 -0.78
CA ASN A 80 -3.60 18.60 0.48
C ASN A 80 -3.97 17.50 1.47
N MET A 81 -3.34 17.52 2.63
CA MET A 81 -3.43 16.51 3.66
C MET A 81 -3.86 17.12 4.98
N GLU A 82 -4.40 16.30 5.87
CA GLU A 82 -4.67 16.67 7.25
C GLU A 82 -4.45 15.47 8.16
N GLY A 83 -3.73 15.70 9.24
CA GLY A 83 -3.50 14.64 10.22
C GLY A 83 -2.89 15.17 11.51
N PRO A 84 -3.22 14.54 12.67
CA PRO A 84 -2.74 14.98 13.98
C PRO A 84 -1.22 14.86 14.13
N HIS A 85 -0.59 13.92 13.42
CA HIS A 85 0.86 13.71 13.42
C HIS A 85 1.64 14.88 12.82
N MET A 86 0.97 15.73 12.03
CA MET A 86 1.56 16.93 11.42
C MET A 86 0.99 18.23 12.00
N GLY A 87 0.19 18.14 13.06
CA GLY A 87 -0.41 19.30 13.70
C GLY A 87 -1.60 19.92 12.97
N GLY A 88 -2.19 19.23 11.99
CA GLY A 88 -3.35 19.67 11.21
C GLY A 88 -3.14 19.59 9.71
N GLU A 89 -3.39 20.67 9.00
CA GLU A 89 -3.26 20.72 7.54
C GLU A 89 -1.79 20.76 7.09
N TYR A 90 -1.47 20.01 6.03
CA TYR A 90 -0.15 20.02 5.41
C TYR A 90 -0.26 19.57 3.95
N LYS A 91 0.84 19.65 3.21
CA LYS A 91 0.90 19.19 1.82
C LYS A 91 1.97 18.12 1.67
N THR A 92 1.74 17.18 0.75
CA THR A 92 2.70 16.17 0.37
C THR A 92 3.00 16.21 -1.12
N ASP A 93 4.26 16.06 -1.46
CA ASP A 93 4.71 15.76 -2.82
C ASP A 93 4.90 14.25 -2.93
N ASN A 94 4.26 13.67 -3.94
CA ASN A 94 4.32 12.24 -4.21
C ASN A 94 5.13 12.02 -5.48
N HIS A 95 6.28 11.38 -5.32
CA HIS A 95 7.25 11.14 -6.39
C HIS A 95 7.05 9.74 -6.95
N VAL A 96 6.64 9.64 -8.20
CA VAL A 96 6.40 8.34 -8.84
C VAL A 96 7.73 7.61 -9.05
N THR A 97 7.84 6.44 -8.43
CA THR A 97 9.04 5.59 -8.43
C THR A 97 8.89 4.33 -9.26
N GLY A 98 7.66 3.93 -9.55
CA GLY A 98 7.35 2.77 -10.38
C GLY A 98 6.15 3.03 -11.27
N TYR A 99 6.26 2.65 -12.54
CA TYR A 99 5.19 2.77 -13.51
C TYR A 99 5.31 1.68 -14.58
N ALA A 100 4.28 0.86 -14.68
CA ALA A 100 4.07 -0.05 -15.80
C ALA A 100 2.57 -0.08 -16.09
N LYS A 101 2.17 0.41 -17.24
CA LYS A 101 0.75 0.54 -17.60
C LYS A 101 -0.01 -0.76 -17.37
N ASP A 102 -1.13 -0.66 -16.66
CA ASP A 102 -2.04 -1.76 -16.31
C ASP A 102 -1.40 -2.85 -15.42
N LYS A 103 -0.23 -2.62 -14.85
CA LYS A 103 0.50 -3.62 -14.06
C LYS A 103 1.02 -3.12 -12.72
N LEU A 104 1.58 -1.93 -12.68
CA LEU A 104 2.27 -1.43 -11.50
C LEU A 104 2.28 0.09 -11.44
N LEU A 105 2.07 0.60 -10.23
CA LEU A 105 2.21 2.01 -9.93
C LEU A 105 2.76 2.15 -8.51
N ALA A 106 3.80 2.96 -8.35
CA ALA A 106 4.39 3.21 -7.04
C ALA A 106 4.82 4.67 -6.90
N TRP A 107 4.74 5.19 -5.69
CA TRP A 107 5.27 6.51 -5.37
C TRP A 107 5.78 6.57 -3.94
N GLN A 108 6.71 7.48 -3.72
CA GLN A 108 7.21 7.85 -2.40
C GLN A 108 6.67 9.23 -2.03
N THR A 109 6.25 9.36 -0.79
CA THR A 109 5.63 10.58 -0.27
C THR A 109 6.60 11.36 0.59
N ALA A 110 6.61 12.68 0.43
CA ALA A 110 7.39 13.60 1.23
C ALA A 110 6.56 14.81 1.63
N PRO A 111 6.88 15.50 2.74
CA PRO A 111 6.38 16.84 2.95
C PRO A 111 6.72 17.72 1.75
N ALA A 112 5.78 18.56 1.30
CA ALA A 112 5.94 19.36 0.08
C ALA A 112 7.24 20.17 0.10
N GLY A 113 7.98 20.13 -1.01
CA GLY A 113 9.26 20.81 -1.17
C GLY A 113 10.46 20.08 -0.58
N THR A 114 10.28 18.85 -0.10
CA THR A 114 11.37 18.03 0.45
C THR A 114 11.57 16.74 -0.34
N GLU A 115 12.72 16.11 -0.15
CA GLU A 115 12.99 14.78 -0.73
C GLU A 115 12.29 13.69 0.07
N PRO A 116 11.82 12.61 -0.59
CA PRO A 116 11.17 11.51 0.09
C PRO A 116 12.07 10.82 1.12
N PRO A 117 11.62 10.68 2.37
CA PRO A 117 12.37 9.97 3.40
C PRO A 117 12.50 8.47 3.16
N GLY A 118 11.63 7.88 2.32
CA GLY A 118 11.77 6.50 1.87
C GLY A 118 10.55 5.60 2.02
N TRP A 119 9.46 6.03 2.62
CA TRP A 119 8.25 5.19 2.59
C TRP A 119 7.58 5.24 1.22
N GLU A 120 7.07 4.09 0.78
CA GLU A 120 6.56 3.88 -0.56
C GLU A 120 5.17 3.25 -0.53
N TRP A 121 4.34 3.68 -1.45
CA TRP A 121 3.03 3.12 -1.75
C TRP A 121 3.13 2.39 -3.07
N LEU A 122 2.91 1.07 -3.06
CA LEU A 122 3.02 0.21 -4.23
C LEU A 122 1.65 -0.38 -4.56
N TRP A 123 1.28 -0.30 -5.83
CA TRP A 123 0.10 -0.93 -6.39
C TRP A 123 0.54 -1.92 -7.46
N GLU A 124 0.12 -3.15 -7.33
CA GLU A 124 0.37 -4.20 -8.31
C GLU A 124 -0.97 -4.76 -8.81
N LEU A 125 -1.14 -4.85 -10.11
CA LEU A 125 -2.35 -5.32 -10.76
C LEU A 125 -2.05 -6.59 -11.54
N GLU A 126 -2.89 -7.60 -11.34
CA GLU A 126 -2.84 -8.86 -12.06
C GLU A 126 -4.22 -9.13 -12.69
N SER A 127 -4.28 -9.13 -14.01
CA SER A 127 -5.52 -9.47 -14.72
C SER A 127 -5.87 -10.94 -14.48
N GLN A 128 -7.10 -11.20 -14.06
CA GLN A 128 -7.63 -12.54 -13.85
C GLN A 128 -8.75 -12.88 -14.85
N GLY A 129 -8.81 -12.12 -15.92
CA GLY A 129 -9.79 -12.23 -16.96
C GLY A 129 -10.24 -10.87 -17.45
N PRO A 130 -11.15 -10.82 -18.45
CA PRO A 130 -11.56 -9.55 -19.05
C PRO A 130 -12.32 -8.61 -18.10
N ASN A 131 -12.85 -9.14 -16.99
CA ASN A 131 -13.67 -8.38 -16.04
C ASN A 131 -13.27 -8.62 -14.60
N GLU A 132 -12.03 -9.03 -14.35
CA GLU A 132 -11.54 -9.27 -12.99
C GLU A 132 -10.05 -8.95 -12.88
N THR A 133 -9.69 -8.25 -11.81
CA THR A 133 -8.33 -7.85 -11.51
C THR A 133 -8.02 -8.13 -10.05
N LEU A 134 -6.92 -8.83 -9.78
CA LEU A 134 -6.34 -8.91 -8.43
C LEU A 134 -5.46 -7.70 -8.20
N VAL A 135 -5.76 -6.95 -7.15
CA VAL A 135 -5.02 -5.76 -6.76
C VAL A 135 -4.29 -6.04 -5.46
N ARG A 136 -2.97 -5.85 -5.46
CA ARG A 136 -2.13 -5.84 -4.26
C ARG A 136 -1.68 -4.43 -3.97
N HIS A 137 -1.84 -4.01 -2.73
CA HIS A 137 -1.39 -2.70 -2.26
C HIS A 137 -0.44 -2.87 -1.09
N THR A 138 0.77 -2.35 -1.23
CA THR A 138 1.83 -2.46 -0.23
C THR A 138 2.24 -1.08 0.27
N TYR A 139 2.24 -0.92 1.58
CA TYR A 139 2.85 0.19 2.28
C TYR A 139 4.18 -0.27 2.85
N ASP A 140 5.28 0.30 2.36
CA ASP A 140 6.64 -0.14 2.67
C ASP A 140 7.45 1.04 3.22
N TRP A 141 7.98 0.91 4.43
CA TRP A 141 8.83 1.92 5.07
C TRP A 141 10.25 1.40 5.35
N SER A 142 10.64 0.28 4.72
CA SER A 142 11.96 -0.33 4.91
C SER A 142 13.12 0.56 4.52
N LYS A 143 12.90 1.51 3.62
CA LYS A 143 13.92 2.46 3.14
C LYS A 143 14.02 3.72 3.99
N VAL A 144 13.19 3.87 5.01
CA VAL A 144 13.27 4.99 5.94
C VAL A 144 14.42 4.73 6.91
N THR A 145 15.47 5.54 6.84
CA THR A 145 16.70 5.38 7.63
C THR A 145 16.97 6.54 8.57
N ASP A 146 16.25 7.65 8.43
CA ASP A 146 16.40 8.81 9.30
C ASP A 146 15.92 8.48 10.73
N LYS A 147 16.86 8.41 11.65
CA LYS A 147 16.59 8.06 13.05
C LYS A 147 15.65 9.04 13.74
N LYS A 148 15.77 10.33 13.46
CA LYS A 148 14.89 11.36 14.04
C LYS A 148 13.47 11.19 13.55
N LEU A 149 13.30 10.86 12.27
CA LEU A 149 12.00 10.57 11.70
C LEU A 149 11.37 9.31 12.30
N LEU A 150 12.17 8.25 12.44
CA LEU A 150 11.72 6.98 13.05
C LEU A 150 11.32 7.13 14.53
N GLU A 151 11.94 8.06 15.24
CA GLU A 151 11.58 8.39 16.62
C GLU A 151 10.30 9.22 16.68
N LYS A 152 10.15 10.17 15.76
CA LYS A 152 8.99 11.07 15.69
C LYS A 152 7.74 10.39 15.14
N VAL A 153 7.93 9.58 14.11
CA VAL A 153 6.87 8.88 13.41
C VAL A 153 6.96 7.39 13.71
N LYS A 154 5.94 6.87 14.36
CA LYS A 154 5.87 5.44 14.65
C LYS A 154 5.17 4.73 13.50
N PHE A 155 5.95 4.10 12.64
CA PHE A 155 5.41 3.30 11.54
C PHE A 155 4.81 1.98 12.04
N PRO A 156 3.72 1.49 11.41
CA PRO A 156 3.02 2.12 10.31
C PRO A 156 2.05 3.22 10.76
N LEU A 157 2.01 4.35 10.04
CA LEU A 157 1.00 5.40 10.22
C LEU A 157 -0.37 4.99 9.69
N VAL A 158 -0.38 4.13 8.70
CA VAL A 158 -1.59 3.58 8.08
C VAL A 158 -1.67 2.10 8.42
N THR A 159 -2.78 1.68 8.99
CA THR A 159 -3.00 0.30 9.45
C THR A 159 -3.40 -0.62 8.29
N GLU A 160 -3.28 -1.93 8.51
CA GLU A 160 -3.76 -2.94 7.56
C GLU A 160 -5.25 -2.76 7.26
N ASP A 161 -6.08 -2.48 8.28
CA ASP A 161 -7.51 -2.24 8.11
C ASP A 161 -7.79 -1.01 7.24
N GLN A 162 -7.03 0.06 7.41
CA GLN A 162 -7.15 1.26 6.58
C GLN A 162 -6.74 0.99 5.12
N LEU A 163 -5.70 0.18 4.90
CA LEU A 163 -5.30 -0.25 3.56
C LEU A 163 -6.37 -1.13 2.90
N SER A 164 -6.95 -2.03 3.66
CA SER A 164 -8.07 -2.88 3.17
C SER A 164 -9.30 -2.04 2.83
N ASP A 165 -9.60 -1.01 3.61
CA ASP A 165 -10.67 -0.06 3.32
C ASP A 165 -10.39 0.73 2.02
N THR A 166 -9.15 1.09 1.79
CA THR A 166 -8.72 1.71 0.52
C THR A 166 -9.03 0.81 -0.67
N LEU A 167 -8.77 -0.49 -0.58
CA LEU A 167 -9.12 -1.44 -1.64
C LEU A 167 -10.63 -1.56 -1.84
N ALA A 168 -11.42 -1.53 -0.78
CA ALA A 168 -12.88 -1.53 -0.87
C ALA A 168 -13.41 -0.28 -1.56
N LYS A 169 -12.84 0.87 -1.25
CA LYS A 169 -13.16 2.14 -1.91
C LYS A 169 -12.75 2.16 -3.38
N LEU A 170 -11.58 1.57 -3.69
CA LEU A 170 -11.16 1.40 -5.09
C LEU A 170 -12.19 0.57 -5.88
N ALA A 171 -12.66 -0.53 -5.32
CA ALA A 171 -13.68 -1.35 -5.97
C ALA A 171 -14.96 -0.55 -6.26
N THR A 172 -15.38 0.30 -5.33
CA THR A 172 -16.54 1.18 -5.50
C THR A 172 -16.32 2.23 -6.58
N GLU A 173 -15.14 2.87 -6.59
CA GLU A 173 -14.80 3.90 -7.58
C GLU A 173 -14.72 3.34 -9.00
N VAL A 174 -14.18 2.14 -9.16
CA VAL A 174 -14.09 1.48 -10.47
C VAL A 174 -15.46 1.03 -10.98
N ALA A 175 -16.37 0.66 -10.09
CA ALA A 175 -17.74 0.25 -10.44
C ALA A 175 -18.65 1.44 -10.80
N GLY A 176 -18.34 2.61 -10.32
CA GLY A 176 -19.08 3.85 -10.57
C GLY A 176 -18.61 4.56 -11.83
#